data_d9c3dc532921626458a7ab13a884239d
#
_entry.id   d9c3dc532921626458a7ab13a884239d
#
_cell.length_a   1.000
_cell.length_b   1.000
_cell.length_c   1.000
_cell.angle_alpha   90.00
_cell.angle_beta   90.00
_cell.angle_gamma   90.00
#
_symmetry.space_group_name_H-M   'P 1'
#
loop_
_entity.id
_entity.type
_entity.pdbx_description
1 polymer ?
#
loop_
_entity_poly.entity_id
_entity_poly.type
_entity_poly.pdbx_seq_one_letter_code
_entity_poly.pdbx_strand_id
1 'polypeptide(L)'
;MKYDVIVVGGGPAGLAAAVEASKNGAEKVLVVERDQELGGILNQCIHNGFGLHYFKEELTGPEYAGKFIDMLNETNIEVMLDTMVLDVDETEKCVHAMNKKNGYMKLEGKSIILNMGCRERTRGAIAIPGDRPAGVFTAGAAQRYVNIEGYMVGKKVLILGSGDIGLIMARRMSLEGAKVVGCVELCPYSNGLNRNIVQCLNDYDIPLYLSHTITDIQGDKRVEKVIVSKVDEKNQPIPGTEM
;
A
#
# COMPACT_ATOMS: atom_id res chain seq x y z
N MET A 1 9.71 -0.69 -30.04
CA MET A 1 8.84 0.50 -30.10
C MET A 1 9.58 1.64 -29.44
N LYS A 2 9.44 2.88 -29.98
CA LYS A 2 10.21 4.03 -29.47
C LYS A 2 9.28 5.09 -28.91
N TYR A 3 9.59 5.55 -27.70
CA TYR A 3 8.82 6.54 -26.95
C TYR A 3 9.71 7.70 -26.51
N ASP A 4 9.11 8.87 -26.28
CA ASP A 4 9.82 9.98 -25.66
C ASP A 4 9.96 9.72 -24.15
N VAL A 5 8.88 9.25 -23.51
CA VAL A 5 8.86 8.92 -22.11
C VAL A 5 8.14 7.58 -21.89
N ILE A 6 8.77 6.70 -21.13
CA ILE A 6 8.14 5.48 -20.60
C ILE A 6 7.98 5.64 -19.08
N VAL A 7 6.75 5.54 -18.60
CA VAL A 7 6.40 5.59 -17.18
C VAL A 7 6.10 4.17 -16.70
N VAL A 8 6.90 3.66 -15.78
CA VAL A 8 6.72 2.34 -15.18
C VAL A 8 5.90 2.46 -13.90
N GLY A 9 4.67 1.96 -13.95
CA GLY A 9 3.67 2.02 -12.90
C GLY A 9 2.60 3.09 -13.14
N GLY A 10 1.34 2.66 -13.20
CA GLY A 10 0.13 3.48 -13.41
C GLY A 10 -0.55 3.93 -12.11
N GLY A 11 0.19 3.99 -10.99
CA GLY A 11 -0.28 4.56 -9.74
C GLY A 11 -0.26 6.09 -9.73
N PRO A 12 -0.55 6.75 -8.58
CA PRO A 12 -0.70 8.21 -8.50
C PRO A 12 0.48 9.00 -9.07
N ALA A 13 1.70 8.59 -8.75
CA ALA A 13 2.91 9.26 -9.23
C ALA A 13 3.11 9.07 -10.75
N GLY A 14 2.81 7.87 -11.25
CA GLY A 14 2.93 7.56 -12.68
C GLY A 14 1.90 8.29 -13.53
N LEU A 15 0.66 8.34 -13.09
CA LEU A 15 -0.40 9.09 -13.76
C LEU A 15 -0.06 10.59 -13.86
N ALA A 16 0.37 11.19 -12.73
CA ALA A 16 0.79 12.59 -12.71
C ALA A 16 2.00 12.84 -13.63
N ALA A 17 3.02 11.97 -13.58
CA ALA A 17 4.20 12.09 -14.42
C ALA A 17 3.89 11.99 -15.92
N ALA A 18 3.01 11.04 -16.30
CA ALA A 18 2.62 10.86 -17.69
C ALA A 18 1.86 12.06 -18.25
N VAL A 19 0.87 12.56 -17.48
CA VAL A 19 0.07 13.74 -17.85
C VAL A 19 0.96 14.97 -18.00
N GLU A 20 1.87 15.21 -17.04
CA GLU A 20 2.79 16.35 -17.10
C GLU A 20 3.82 16.22 -18.22
N ALA A 21 4.32 15.03 -18.53
CA ALA A 21 5.22 14.80 -19.66
C ALA A 21 4.53 15.17 -20.99
N SER A 22 3.29 14.72 -21.18
CA SER A 22 2.50 15.04 -22.37
C SER A 22 2.23 16.54 -22.50
N LYS A 23 1.81 17.21 -21.41
CA LYS A 23 1.56 18.66 -21.39
C LYS A 23 2.82 19.49 -21.72
N ASN A 24 3.99 18.98 -21.40
CA ASN A 24 5.27 19.65 -21.64
C ASN A 24 5.97 19.20 -22.93
N GLY A 25 5.22 18.64 -23.88
CA GLY A 25 5.67 18.44 -25.25
C GLY A 25 6.27 17.06 -25.55
N ALA A 26 6.15 16.08 -24.67
CA ALA A 26 6.44 14.68 -25.05
C ALA A 26 5.30 14.17 -25.96
N GLU A 27 5.65 13.83 -27.21
CA GLU A 27 4.66 13.42 -28.21
C GLU A 27 4.22 11.97 -28.02
N LYS A 28 5.16 11.09 -27.62
CA LYS A 28 4.92 9.66 -27.41
C LYS A 28 5.23 9.26 -25.98
N VAL A 29 4.20 9.22 -25.15
CA VAL A 29 4.29 8.79 -23.75
C VAL A 29 3.60 7.44 -23.60
N LEU A 30 4.26 6.50 -22.91
CA LEU A 30 3.74 5.19 -22.58
C LEU A 30 3.69 5.03 -21.07
N VAL A 31 2.54 4.56 -20.55
CA VAL A 31 2.41 4.05 -19.18
C VAL A 31 2.34 2.52 -19.25
N VAL A 32 3.22 1.86 -18.46
CA VAL A 32 3.23 0.40 -18.34
C VAL A 32 2.76 0.04 -16.93
N GLU A 33 1.62 -0.67 -16.85
CA GLU A 33 1.01 -1.07 -15.57
C GLU A 33 0.81 -2.59 -15.53
N ARG A 34 1.20 -3.21 -14.41
CA ARG A 34 1.09 -4.66 -14.21
C ARG A 34 -0.32 -5.12 -13.86
N ASP A 35 -1.11 -4.27 -13.24
CA ASP A 35 -2.50 -4.55 -12.87
C ASP A 35 -3.43 -4.37 -14.08
N GLN A 36 -4.68 -4.82 -13.96
CA GLN A 36 -5.72 -4.75 -15.00
C GLN A 36 -6.30 -3.35 -15.15
N GLU A 37 -5.97 -2.44 -14.24
CA GLU A 37 -6.48 -1.07 -14.19
C GLU A 37 -5.41 -0.09 -13.68
N LEU A 38 -5.57 1.18 -14.05
CA LEU A 38 -4.78 2.29 -13.53
C LEU A 38 -5.25 2.67 -12.11
N GLY A 39 -4.43 3.45 -11.39
CA GLY A 39 -4.72 3.97 -10.06
C GLY A 39 -3.85 3.34 -8.96
N GLY A 40 -3.36 2.12 -9.17
CA GLY A 40 -2.44 1.44 -8.25
C GLY A 40 -3.00 1.34 -6.83
N ILE A 41 -2.19 1.71 -5.82
CA ILE A 41 -2.59 1.63 -4.41
C ILE A 41 -3.81 2.49 -4.05
N LEU A 42 -4.11 3.54 -4.83
CA LEU A 42 -5.28 4.39 -4.58
C LEU A 42 -6.59 3.63 -4.67
N ASN A 43 -6.70 2.64 -5.55
CA ASN A 43 -7.92 1.88 -5.75
C ASN A 43 -8.40 1.15 -4.48
N GLN A 44 -7.47 0.76 -3.61
CA GLN A 44 -7.82 0.15 -2.32
C GLN A 44 -7.95 1.15 -1.18
N CYS A 45 -7.57 2.42 -1.36
CA CYS A 45 -7.65 3.47 -0.35
C CYS A 45 -9.03 4.15 -0.38
N ILE A 46 -10.08 3.44 0.03
CA ILE A 46 -11.47 3.93 -0.01
C ILE A 46 -11.84 4.93 1.10
N HIS A 47 -10.85 5.44 1.83
CA HIS A 47 -11.00 6.49 2.84
C HIS A 47 -10.69 7.87 2.25
N ASN A 48 -11.23 8.92 2.86
CA ASN A 48 -10.98 10.31 2.50
C ASN A 48 -9.56 10.76 2.89
N GLY A 49 -9.14 11.91 2.33
CA GLY A 49 -7.88 12.58 2.65
C GLY A 49 -6.99 12.84 1.44
N PHE A 50 -7.45 12.52 0.25
CA PHE A 50 -6.75 12.82 -1.00
C PHE A 50 -7.29 14.11 -1.64
N GLY A 51 -6.54 14.71 -2.54
CA GLY A 51 -6.99 15.79 -3.43
C GLY A 51 -6.93 17.20 -2.87
N LEU A 52 -6.88 17.41 -1.55
CA LEU A 52 -6.95 18.73 -0.91
C LEU A 52 -5.92 19.74 -1.43
N HIS A 53 -4.70 19.30 -1.68
CA HIS A 53 -3.63 20.19 -2.16
C HIS A 53 -3.70 20.45 -3.66
N TYR A 54 -4.04 19.45 -4.46
CA TYR A 54 -4.03 19.54 -5.92
C TYR A 54 -5.37 19.97 -6.49
N PHE A 55 -6.44 19.25 -6.15
CA PHE A 55 -7.79 19.51 -6.67
C PHE A 55 -8.62 20.47 -5.83
N LYS A 56 -8.16 20.84 -4.61
CA LYS A 56 -8.90 21.64 -3.62
C LYS A 56 -10.22 21.01 -3.18
N GLU A 57 -10.31 19.70 -3.29
CA GLU A 57 -11.43 18.87 -2.92
C GLU A 57 -10.95 17.73 -2.03
N GLU A 58 -11.81 17.30 -1.10
CA GLU A 58 -11.54 16.11 -0.29
C GLU A 58 -12.08 14.88 -1.02
N LEU A 59 -11.20 13.99 -1.44
CA LEU A 59 -11.51 12.83 -2.26
C LEU A 59 -11.09 11.55 -1.53
N THR A 60 -11.71 10.43 -1.92
CA THR A 60 -11.19 9.08 -1.67
C THR A 60 -10.06 8.75 -2.64
N GLY A 61 -9.31 7.68 -2.37
CA GLY A 61 -8.25 7.22 -3.28
C GLY A 61 -8.75 6.94 -4.70
N PRO A 62 -9.83 6.15 -4.90
CA PRO A 62 -10.38 5.91 -6.23
C PRO A 62 -10.86 7.18 -6.96
N GLU A 63 -11.49 8.12 -6.27
CA GLU A 63 -11.91 9.40 -6.87
C GLU A 63 -10.69 10.22 -7.31
N TYR A 64 -9.64 10.26 -6.49
CA TYR A 64 -8.40 10.93 -6.85
C TYR A 64 -7.73 10.29 -8.07
N ALA A 65 -7.66 8.95 -8.12
CA ALA A 65 -7.15 8.22 -9.27
C ALA A 65 -7.99 8.49 -10.52
N GLY A 66 -9.33 8.46 -10.40
CA GLY A 66 -10.26 8.73 -11.48
C GLY A 66 -10.01 10.08 -12.14
N LYS A 67 -9.83 11.15 -11.37
CA LYS A 67 -9.52 12.48 -11.92
C LYS A 67 -8.23 12.49 -12.75
N PHE A 68 -7.17 11.79 -12.34
CA PHE A 68 -5.95 11.68 -13.15
C PHE A 68 -6.10 10.79 -14.37
N ILE A 69 -6.91 9.73 -14.27
CA ILE A 69 -7.24 8.86 -15.40
C ILE A 69 -8.03 9.65 -16.45
N ASP A 70 -8.99 10.49 -16.02
CA ASP A 70 -9.74 11.37 -16.93
C ASP A 70 -8.81 12.35 -17.65
N MET A 71 -7.89 13.00 -16.91
CA MET A 71 -6.87 13.86 -17.51
C MET A 71 -5.97 13.12 -18.50
N LEU A 72 -5.64 11.86 -18.23
CA LEU A 72 -4.84 11.03 -19.14
C LEU A 72 -5.63 10.68 -20.40
N ASN A 73 -6.92 10.37 -20.28
CA ASN A 73 -7.81 10.05 -21.39
C ASN A 73 -8.03 11.24 -22.35
N GLU A 74 -7.81 12.47 -21.90
CA GLU A 74 -7.81 13.67 -22.74
C GLU A 74 -6.52 13.84 -23.56
N THR A 75 -5.57 12.92 -23.45
CA THR A 75 -4.26 12.96 -24.14
C THR A 75 -4.10 11.78 -25.09
N ASN A 76 -2.99 11.78 -25.85
CA ASN A 76 -2.58 10.67 -26.69
C ASN A 76 -1.62 9.68 -25.99
N ILE A 77 -1.63 9.63 -24.65
CA ILE A 77 -0.79 8.73 -23.86
C ILE A 77 -1.22 7.28 -24.11
N GLU A 78 -0.26 6.44 -24.48
CA GLU A 78 -0.48 5.00 -24.64
C GLU A 78 -0.41 4.32 -23.25
N VAL A 79 -1.30 3.36 -23.02
CA VAL A 79 -1.36 2.58 -21.78
C VAL A 79 -1.26 1.09 -22.10
N MET A 80 -0.35 0.41 -21.43
CA MET A 80 -0.23 -1.05 -21.46
C MET A 80 -0.56 -1.61 -20.06
N LEU A 81 -1.78 -2.10 -19.89
CA LEU A 81 -2.23 -2.83 -18.71
C LEU A 81 -1.80 -4.30 -18.78
N ASP A 82 -1.98 -5.06 -17.67
CA ASP A 82 -1.56 -6.47 -17.56
C ASP A 82 -0.11 -6.70 -18.01
N THR A 83 0.74 -5.69 -17.89
CA THR A 83 2.10 -5.70 -18.46
C THR A 83 3.14 -5.59 -17.35
N MET A 84 3.85 -6.70 -17.12
CA MET A 84 4.91 -6.77 -16.13
C MET A 84 6.23 -6.27 -16.75
N VAL A 85 6.84 -5.28 -16.12
CA VAL A 85 8.23 -4.89 -16.38
C VAL A 85 9.15 -5.88 -15.67
N LEU A 86 10.06 -6.47 -16.43
CA LEU A 86 11.00 -7.49 -15.95
C LEU A 86 12.35 -6.89 -15.61
N ASP A 87 12.80 -5.94 -16.43
CA ASP A 87 14.10 -5.31 -16.29
C ASP A 87 14.12 -3.92 -16.94
N VAL A 88 15.05 -3.09 -16.54
CA VAL A 88 15.33 -1.76 -17.11
C VAL A 88 16.81 -1.65 -17.43
N ASP A 89 17.14 -1.57 -18.71
CA ASP A 89 18.50 -1.32 -19.18
C ASP A 89 18.74 0.19 -19.27
N GLU A 90 19.54 0.71 -18.33
CA GLU A 90 19.86 2.14 -18.27
C GLU A 90 20.80 2.60 -19.38
N THR A 91 21.63 1.70 -19.90
CA THR A 91 22.59 2.00 -20.97
C THR A 91 21.88 2.15 -22.30
N GLU A 92 21.04 1.18 -22.64
CA GLU A 92 20.25 1.20 -23.87
C GLU A 92 18.95 2.02 -23.75
N LYS A 93 18.64 2.50 -22.55
CA LYS A 93 17.39 3.20 -22.22
C LYS A 93 16.16 2.43 -22.68
N CYS A 94 16.09 1.18 -22.29
CA CYS A 94 14.96 0.34 -22.64
C CYS A 94 14.37 -0.39 -21.45
N VAL A 95 13.06 -0.66 -21.56
CA VAL A 95 12.29 -1.45 -20.63
C VAL A 95 12.00 -2.80 -21.24
N HIS A 96 12.34 -3.86 -20.52
CA HIS A 96 11.98 -5.22 -20.87
C HIS A 96 10.67 -5.57 -20.17
N ALA A 97 9.62 -5.81 -20.94
CA ALA A 97 8.29 -6.05 -20.41
C ALA A 97 7.66 -7.30 -21.03
N MET A 98 6.64 -7.82 -20.37
CA MET A 98 5.91 -9.00 -20.84
C MET A 98 4.43 -8.89 -20.50
N ASN A 99 3.58 -9.27 -21.46
CA ASN A 99 2.16 -9.49 -21.21
C ASN A 99 1.63 -10.69 -22.02
N LYS A 100 0.38 -11.09 -21.72
CA LYS A 100 -0.25 -12.23 -22.38
C LYS A 100 -0.48 -12.01 -23.87
N LYS A 101 -0.76 -10.77 -24.30
CA LYS A 101 -1.12 -10.42 -25.68
C LYS A 101 0.09 -10.38 -26.60
N ASN A 102 1.19 -9.76 -26.14
CA ASN A 102 2.34 -9.43 -26.99
C ASN A 102 3.58 -10.28 -26.68
N GLY A 103 3.52 -11.13 -25.63
CA GLY A 103 4.68 -11.85 -25.13
C GLY A 103 5.75 -10.90 -24.58
N TYR A 104 7.02 -11.26 -24.76
CA TYR A 104 8.15 -10.43 -24.39
C TYR A 104 8.33 -9.25 -25.36
N MET A 105 8.59 -8.07 -24.78
CA MET A 105 8.77 -6.81 -25.52
C MET A 105 10.00 -6.06 -25.02
N LYS A 106 10.72 -5.43 -25.96
CA LYS A 106 11.74 -4.41 -25.66
C LYS A 106 11.18 -3.05 -26.09
N LEU A 107 11.01 -2.16 -25.12
CA LEU A 107 10.43 -0.82 -25.29
C LEU A 107 11.54 0.21 -25.08
N GLU A 108 11.87 0.97 -26.13
CA GLU A 108 12.93 1.97 -26.07
C GLU A 108 12.34 3.35 -25.71
N GLY A 109 12.95 4.05 -24.76
CA GLY A 109 12.53 5.38 -24.32
C GLY A 109 13.68 6.38 -24.30
N LYS A 110 13.44 7.64 -24.67
CA LYS A 110 14.43 8.70 -24.44
C LYS A 110 14.64 8.92 -22.95
N SER A 111 13.55 8.79 -22.17
CA SER A 111 13.55 8.84 -20.70
C SER A 111 12.65 7.77 -20.14
N ILE A 112 13.04 7.21 -18.98
CA ILE A 112 12.26 6.21 -18.25
C ILE A 112 12.02 6.76 -16.84
N ILE A 113 10.76 6.77 -16.40
CA ILE A 113 10.36 7.24 -15.07
C ILE A 113 9.86 6.03 -14.27
N LEU A 114 10.48 5.76 -13.12
CA LEU A 114 10.16 4.63 -12.26
C LEU A 114 9.18 5.04 -11.17
N ASN A 115 7.93 4.58 -11.27
CA ASN A 115 6.83 4.89 -10.34
C ASN A 115 6.17 3.63 -9.77
N MET A 116 6.98 2.62 -9.48
CA MET A 116 6.51 1.29 -9.06
C MET A 116 6.01 1.23 -7.61
N GLY A 117 6.01 2.36 -6.90
CA GLY A 117 5.66 2.43 -5.49
C GLY A 117 6.69 1.75 -4.58
N CYS A 118 6.22 1.29 -3.43
CA CYS A 118 7.07 0.57 -2.48
C CYS A 118 6.37 -0.71 -2.00
N ARG A 119 7.11 -1.54 -1.29
CA ARG A 119 6.57 -2.72 -0.60
C ARG A 119 6.61 -2.52 0.91
N GLU A 120 5.56 -2.95 1.56
CA GLU A 120 5.52 -3.03 3.02
C GLU A 120 6.55 -4.06 3.52
N ARG A 121 7.10 -3.78 4.69
CA ARG A 121 7.94 -4.76 5.37
C ARG A 121 7.07 -5.93 5.87
N THR A 122 7.40 -7.12 5.41
CA THR A 122 6.71 -8.34 5.84
C THR A 122 7.15 -8.75 7.25
N ARG A 123 6.41 -9.69 7.87
CA ARG A 123 6.79 -10.30 9.14
C ARG A 123 8.26 -10.74 9.17
N GLY A 124 8.75 -11.36 8.09
CA GLY A 124 10.14 -11.81 8.01
C GLY A 124 11.13 -10.65 7.99
N ALA A 125 10.81 -9.54 7.32
CA ALA A 125 11.66 -8.36 7.25
C ALA A 125 11.78 -7.60 8.59
N ILE A 126 10.76 -7.71 9.46
CA ILE A 126 10.77 -7.12 10.82
C ILE A 126 11.06 -8.17 11.91
N ALA A 127 11.41 -9.40 11.49
CA ALA A 127 11.88 -10.48 12.36
C ALA A 127 10.97 -10.82 13.55
N ILE A 128 9.64 -10.80 13.38
CA ILE A 128 8.71 -11.20 14.44
C ILE A 128 8.86 -12.71 14.69
N PRO A 129 9.17 -13.13 15.93
CA PRO A 129 9.40 -14.54 16.27
C PRO A 129 8.11 -15.36 16.31
N GLY A 130 8.24 -16.66 16.55
CA GLY A 130 7.17 -17.64 16.73
C GLY A 130 6.87 -18.47 15.48
N ASP A 131 5.76 -19.21 15.54
CA ASP A 131 5.30 -20.07 14.47
C ASP A 131 4.97 -19.29 13.18
N ARG A 132 4.84 -19.99 12.07
CA ARG A 132 4.54 -19.40 10.76
C ARG A 132 3.18 -19.83 10.20
N PRO A 133 2.09 -19.66 10.94
CA PRO A 133 0.75 -20.03 10.49
C PRO A 133 0.23 -18.99 9.48
N ALA A 134 -0.86 -19.34 8.78
CA ALA A 134 -1.63 -18.35 8.02
C ALA A 134 -2.25 -17.30 8.97
N GLY A 135 -2.64 -16.13 8.45
CA GLY A 135 -3.33 -15.07 9.22
C GLY A 135 -2.44 -13.91 9.64
N VAL A 136 -1.18 -13.88 9.20
CA VAL A 136 -0.29 -12.72 9.34
C VAL A 136 -0.21 -12.00 8.02
N PHE A 137 -0.69 -10.76 7.97
CA PHE A 137 -0.77 -9.93 6.77
C PHE A 137 -0.03 -8.61 6.99
N THR A 138 0.51 -8.03 5.94
CA THR A 138 0.81 -6.60 5.94
C THR A 138 -0.50 -5.82 5.85
N ALA A 139 -0.52 -4.58 6.35
CA ALA A 139 -1.75 -3.78 6.37
C ALA A 139 -2.30 -3.52 4.96
N GLY A 140 -1.43 -3.24 3.98
CA GLY A 140 -1.85 -3.03 2.59
C GLY A 140 -2.37 -4.30 1.91
N ALA A 141 -1.79 -5.48 2.21
CA ALA A 141 -2.35 -6.73 1.73
C ALA A 141 -3.73 -7.01 2.32
N ALA A 142 -3.90 -6.77 3.64
CA ALA A 142 -5.20 -6.88 4.29
C ALA A 142 -6.22 -5.89 3.69
N GLN A 143 -5.78 -4.67 3.40
CA GLN A 143 -6.60 -3.63 2.77
C GLN A 143 -7.09 -4.08 1.39
N ARG A 144 -6.21 -4.65 0.56
CA ARG A 144 -6.59 -5.18 -0.75
C ARG A 144 -7.63 -6.28 -0.62
N TYR A 145 -7.39 -7.26 0.25
CA TYR A 145 -8.35 -8.37 0.47
C TYR A 145 -9.72 -7.85 0.88
N VAL A 146 -9.78 -6.91 1.81
CA VAL A 146 -11.06 -6.39 2.33
C VAL A 146 -11.74 -5.46 1.31
N ASN A 147 -11.00 -4.52 0.71
CA ASN A 147 -11.60 -3.43 -0.06
C ASN A 147 -11.77 -3.76 -1.55
N ILE A 148 -10.94 -4.64 -2.12
CA ILE A 148 -11.00 -5.01 -3.54
C ILE A 148 -11.58 -6.41 -3.72
N GLU A 149 -11.05 -7.39 -2.97
CA GLU A 149 -11.40 -8.79 -3.17
C GLU A 149 -12.64 -9.22 -2.37
N GLY A 150 -13.11 -8.39 -1.40
CA GLY A 150 -14.28 -8.68 -0.57
C GLY A 150 -14.07 -9.78 0.47
N TYR A 151 -12.83 -10.10 0.83
CA TYR A 151 -12.51 -11.15 1.80
C TYR A 151 -12.13 -10.57 3.16
N MET A 152 -12.79 -11.06 4.22
CA MET A 152 -12.40 -10.77 5.60
C MET A 152 -11.17 -11.60 5.98
N VAL A 153 -10.07 -10.92 6.34
CA VAL A 153 -8.78 -11.56 6.67
C VAL A 153 -8.71 -12.11 8.09
N GLY A 154 -9.61 -11.71 9.00
CA GLY A 154 -9.69 -12.23 10.37
C GLY A 154 -10.89 -11.70 11.13
N LYS A 155 -11.43 -12.53 12.06
CA LYS A 155 -12.55 -12.14 12.95
C LYS A 155 -12.08 -11.45 14.23
N LYS A 156 -10.91 -11.83 14.74
CA LYS A 156 -10.19 -11.15 15.82
C LYS A 156 -8.86 -10.71 15.27
N VAL A 157 -8.52 -9.45 15.42
CA VAL A 157 -7.37 -8.82 14.76
C VAL A 157 -6.57 -8.01 15.76
N LEU A 158 -5.26 -8.19 15.77
CA LEU A 158 -4.30 -7.33 16.42
C LEU A 158 -3.53 -6.57 15.33
N ILE A 159 -3.40 -5.26 15.47
CA ILE A 159 -2.65 -4.41 14.55
C ILE A 159 -1.27 -4.15 15.17
N LEU A 160 -0.20 -4.36 14.42
CA LEU A 160 1.16 -3.97 14.80
C LEU A 160 1.58 -2.73 14.01
N GLY A 161 1.83 -1.66 14.72
CA GLY A 161 2.16 -0.34 14.21
C GLY A 161 0.96 0.61 14.19
N SER A 162 1.18 1.84 14.67
CA SER A 162 0.18 2.91 14.76
C SER A 162 0.37 4.02 13.74
N GLY A 163 1.02 3.71 12.59
CA GLY A 163 1.00 4.57 11.43
C GLY A 163 -0.41 4.64 10.80
N ASP A 164 -0.66 5.63 9.95
CA ASP A 164 -2.00 5.89 9.40
C ASP A 164 -2.65 4.67 8.76
N ILE A 165 -1.90 3.85 8.02
CA ILE A 165 -2.45 2.64 7.38
C ILE A 165 -2.94 1.64 8.43
N GLY A 166 -2.18 1.43 9.52
CA GLY A 166 -2.60 0.56 10.63
C GLY A 166 -3.88 1.05 11.30
N LEU A 167 -3.96 2.35 11.58
CA LEU A 167 -5.13 2.99 12.19
C LEU A 167 -6.37 2.90 11.29
N ILE A 168 -6.22 3.24 10.02
CA ILE A 168 -7.30 3.16 9.01
C ILE A 168 -7.80 1.72 8.87
N MET A 169 -6.91 0.74 8.88
CA MET A 169 -7.30 -0.66 8.81
C MET A 169 -7.97 -1.16 10.09
N ALA A 170 -7.57 -0.66 11.28
CA ALA A 170 -8.28 -0.96 12.53
C ALA A 170 -9.76 -0.55 12.43
N ARG A 171 -10.03 0.68 12.00
CA ARG A 171 -11.40 1.17 11.75
C ARG A 171 -12.10 0.35 10.67
N ARG A 172 -11.44 0.14 9.53
CA ARG A 172 -12.04 -0.55 8.37
C ARG A 172 -12.49 -1.96 8.74
N MET A 173 -11.63 -2.71 9.42
CA MET A 173 -11.95 -4.09 9.82
C MET A 173 -13.06 -4.13 10.89
N SER A 174 -13.11 -3.14 11.78
CA SER A 174 -14.22 -3.01 12.74
C SER A 174 -15.55 -2.78 12.04
N LEU A 175 -15.58 -1.91 11.01
CA LEU A 175 -16.77 -1.65 10.20
C LEU A 175 -17.25 -2.89 9.44
N GLU A 176 -16.34 -3.78 9.06
CA GLU A 176 -16.67 -5.07 8.43
C GLU A 176 -17.00 -6.18 9.45
N GLY A 177 -17.12 -5.85 10.73
CA GLY A 177 -17.54 -6.77 11.78
C GLY A 177 -16.42 -7.59 12.44
N ALA A 178 -15.16 -7.28 12.19
CA ALA A 178 -14.07 -7.88 12.96
C ALA A 178 -13.94 -7.21 14.33
N LYS A 179 -13.54 -7.99 15.34
CA LYS A 179 -13.11 -7.45 16.64
C LYS A 179 -11.63 -7.11 16.58
N VAL A 180 -11.29 -5.83 16.47
CA VAL A 180 -9.91 -5.37 16.64
C VAL A 180 -9.61 -5.31 18.13
N VAL A 181 -8.69 -6.15 18.60
CA VAL A 181 -8.39 -6.32 20.04
C VAL A 181 -7.37 -5.30 20.55
N GLY A 182 -6.67 -4.61 19.65
CA GLY A 182 -5.74 -3.54 19.99
C GLY A 182 -4.84 -3.17 18.83
N CYS A 183 -4.21 -2.02 19.00
CA CYS A 183 -3.10 -1.55 18.17
C CYS A 183 -1.84 -1.47 19.03
N VAL A 184 -0.74 -2.09 18.58
CA VAL A 184 0.52 -2.18 19.31
C VAL A 184 1.55 -1.30 18.61
N GLU A 185 2.22 -0.44 19.34
CA GLU A 185 3.21 0.49 18.82
C GLU A 185 4.51 0.39 19.62
N LEU A 186 5.62 0.23 18.89
CA LEU A 186 6.95 0.12 19.48
C LEU A 186 7.39 1.43 20.16
N CYS A 187 7.06 2.56 19.54
CA CYS A 187 7.39 3.89 20.05
C CYS A 187 6.50 4.27 21.23
N PRO A 188 6.96 5.20 22.12
CA PRO A 188 6.13 5.75 23.21
C PRO A 188 5.06 6.74 22.71
N TYR A 189 4.89 6.89 21.42
CA TYR A 189 3.90 7.74 20.74
C TYR A 189 3.45 7.09 19.44
N SER A 190 2.24 7.46 18.98
CA SER A 190 1.75 7.05 17.67
C SER A 190 2.39 7.87 16.56
N ASN A 191 2.73 7.21 15.45
CA ASN A 191 3.24 7.85 14.25
C ASN A 191 2.13 8.28 13.27
N GLY A 192 0.88 7.95 13.54
CA GLY A 192 -0.26 8.37 12.74
C GLY A 192 -0.75 9.77 13.09
N LEU A 193 -1.56 10.34 12.21
CA LEU A 193 -2.20 11.64 12.41
C LEU A 193 -3.17 11.58 13.61
N ASN A 194 -3.21 12.62 14.42
CA ASN A 194 -4.10 12.69 15.60
C ASN A 194 -5.56 12.44 15.25
N ARG A 195 -6.04 12.94 14.09
CA ARG A 195 -7.41 12.67 13.63
C ARG A 195 -7.67 11.16 13.44
N ASN A 196 -6.68 10.41 12.95
CA ASN A 196 -6.81 8.97 12.74
C ASN A 196 -6.77 8.21 14.06
N ILE A 197 -6.04 8.68 15.07
CA ILE A 197 -6.09 8.11 16.43
C ILE A 197 -7.52 8.23 16.96
N VAL A 198 -8.13 9.41 16.87
CA VAL A 198 -9.50 9.61 17.32
C VAL A 198 -10.48 8.77 16.52
N GLN A 199 -10.53 8.98 15.20
CA GLN A 199 -11.54 8.39 14.32
C GLN A 199 -11.40 6.88 14.10
N CYS A 200 -10.20 6.33 14.32
CA CYS A 200 -9.94 4.92 14.01
C CYS A 200 -9.74 4.05 15.25
N LEU A 201 -9.36 4.63 16.39
CA LEU A 201 -9.21 3.89 17.63
C LEU A 201 -10.20 4.32 18.69
N ASN A 202 -10.23 5.63 19.07
CA ASN A 202 -11.07 6.09 20.20
C ASN A 202 -12.56 5.91 19.92
N ASP A 203 -13.04 6.25 18.71
CA ASP A 203 -14.45 6.10 18.31
C ASP A 203 -14.93 4.63 18.26
N TYR A 204 -13.98 3.67 18.29
CA TYR A 204 -14.24 2.22 18.24
C TYR A 204 -13.79 1.48 19.50
N ASP A 205 -13.41 2.21 20.56
CA ASP A 205 -12.90 1.64 21.83
C ASP A 205 -11.74 0.64 21.62
N ILE A 206 -10.87 0.91 20.61
CA ILE A 206 -9.72 0.08 20.31
C ILE A 206 -8.51 0.57 21.12
N PRO A 207 -7.96 -0.26 22.04
CA PRO A 207 -6.83 0.15 22.87
C PRO A 207 -5.55 0.31 22.05
N LEU A 208 -4.77 1.36 22.38
CA LEU A 208 -3.44 1.63 21.85
C LEU A 208 -2.38 1.31 22.91
N TYR A 209 -1.55 0.32 22.62
CA TYR A 209 -0.46 -0.12 23.49
C TYR A 209 0.85 0.48 23.00
N LEU A 210 1.25 1.62 23.56
CA LEU A 210 2.53 2.29 23.27
C LEU A 210 3.68 1.63 24.03
N SER A 211 4.89 1.70 23.47
CA SER A 211 6.08 1.01 24.00
C SER A 211 5.86 -0.50 24.17
N HIS A 212 5.22 -1.12 23.19
CA HIS A 212 4.97 -2.56 23.15
C HIS A 212 5.35 -3.14 21.80
N THR A 213 5.69 -4.43 21.78
CA THR A 213 5.94 -5.18 20.54
C THR A 213 5.40 -6.60 20.64
N ILE A 214 5.25 -7.25 19.51
CA ILE A 214 4.92 -8.68 19.43
C ILE A 214 6.20 -9.48 19.66
N THR A 215 6.18 -10.34 20.67
CA THR A 215 7.32 -11.19 21.07
C THR A 215 7.16 -12.65 20.66
N ASP A 216 5.93 -13.08 20.34
CA ASP A 216 5.68 -14.43 19.85
C ASP A 216 4.36 -14.52 19.09
N ILE A 217 4.31 -15.39 18.08
CA ILE A 217 3.09 -15.76 17.36
C ILE A 217 2.95 -17.27 17.41
N GLN A 218 1.81 -17.76 17.88
CA GLN A 218 1.51 -19.16 18.06
C GLN A 218 0.32 -19.60 17.20
N GLY A 219 0.42 -20.79 16.63
CA GLY A 219 -0.63 -21.43 15.87
C GLY A 219 -0.07 -22.44 14.87
N ASP A 220 -0.87 -23.44 14.54
CA ASP A 220 -0.52 -24.47 13.55
C ASP A 220 -0.96 -24.02 12.15
N LYS A 221 -2.22 -24.18 11.81
CA LYS A 221 -2.74 -23.80 10.48
C LYS A 221 -2.98 -22.30 10.34
N ARG A 222 -3.38 -21.67 11.43
CA ARG A 222 -3.67 -20.22 11.49
C ARG A 222 -3.26 -19.66 12.83
N VAL A 223 -3.05 -18.32 12.89
CA VAL A 223 -2.77 -17.62 14.14
C VAL A 223 -3.88 -17.89 15.16
N GLU A 224 -3.49 -18.38 16.33
CA GLU A 224 -4.36 -18.68 17.47
C GLU A 224 -4.08 -17.73 18.62
N LYS A 225 -2.81 -17.38 18.83
CA LYS A 225 -2.37 -16.52 19.91
C LYS A 225 -1.21 -15.63 19.46
N VAL A 226 -1.18 -14.43 20.00
CA VAL A 226 -0.07 -13.47 19.86
C VAL A 226 0.32 -13.00 21.25
N ILE A 227 1.60 -13.01 21.56
CA ILE A 227 2.16 -12.50 22.81
C ILE A 227 2.74 -11.13 22.55
N VAL A 228 2.36 -10.18 23.37
CA VAL A 228 2.79 -8.78 23.32
C VAL A 228 3.50 -8.46 24.63
N SER A 229 4.65 -7.79 24.58
CA SER A 229 5.40 -7.35 25.76
C SER A 229 5.71 -5.86 25.68
N LYS A 230 5.86 -5.23 26.83
CA LYS A 230 6.44 -3.89 26.94
C LYS A 230 7.89 -3.92 26.45
N VAL A 231 8.37 -2.80 25.95
CA VAL A 231 9.76 -2.61 25.58
C VAL A 231 10.41 -1.50 26.43
N ASP A 232 11.72 -1.64 26.63
CA ASP A 232 12.56 -0.62 27.26
C ASP A 232 12.96 0.49 26.26
N GLU A 233 13.77 1.44 26.70
CA GLU A 233 14.30 2.55 25.89
C GLU A 233 15.16 2.11 24.71
N LYS A 234 15.65 0.85 24.72
CA LYS A 234 16.42 0.23 23.63
C LYS A 234 15.55 -0.65 22.75
N ASN A 235 14.23 -0.58 22.90
CA ASN A 235 13.24 -1.42 22.19
C ASN A 235 13.41 -2.92 22.47
N GLN A 236 13.96 -3.29 23.65
CA GLN A 236 14.08 -4.70 24.05
C GLN A 236 12.86 -5.09 24.91
N PRO A 237 12.28 -6.27 24.68
CA PRO A 237 11.15 -6.76 25.49
C PRO A 237 11.55 -6.88 26.96
N ILE A 238 10.66 -6.40 27.85
CA ILE A 238 10.82 -6.47 29.28
C ILE A 238 10.18 -7.77 29.78
N PRO A 239 10.93 -8.71 30.36
CA PRO A 239 10.40 -9.96 30.91
C PRO A 239 9.35 -9.73 31.98
N GLY A 240 8.30 -10.56 32.03
CA GLY A 240 7.21 -10.46 32.99
C GLY A 240 6.15 -9.41 32.68
N THR A 241 6.20 -8.85 31.46
CA THR A 241 5.17 -7.88 30.97
C THR A 241 4.30 -8.46 29.85
N GLU A 242 4.42 -9.76 29.58
CA GLU A 242 3.72 -10.49 28.54
C GLU A 242 2.19 -10.47 28.78
N MET A 243 1.44 -10.23 27.73
CA MET A 243 -0.02 -10.28 27.71
C MET A 243 -0.53 -10.98 26.43
#